data_b416c4028cb7fe5b354ac18eff56e4f8
#
_entry.id   b416c4028cb7fe5b354ac18eff56e4f8
#
_cell.length_a   1.000
_cell.length_b   1.000
_cell.length_c   1.000
_cell.angle_alpha   90.00
_cell.angle_beta   90.00
_cell.angle_gamma   90.00
#
_symmetry.space_group_name_H-M   'P 1'
#
loop_
_entity.id
_entity.type
_entity.pdbx_description
1 polymer ?
#
loop_
_entity_poly.entity_id
_entity_poly.type
_entity_poly.pdbx_seq_one_letter_code
_entity_poly.pdbx_strand_id
1 'polypeptide(L)'
;MNKGFDTLLEYSFIHIPGIKEKTEKKIWEMGILTWDDMQENILNPEIPVYNRDLVKSYIIGSKRALENVNIGFFRENFPKKEYWRIYPKFKERTLFLDVETNGLAKELNEITVIGTLYKGKFRSFINGINLHDVIPLIEDCLIIVTYNGNLFDIPYIERTFNIWKKNYISLDLRWIFKRLGYSGGLKSIEKQLGINRPDYLKDVNGYTAVLLWEKYQSRRLNALNVLRRYCLEDVKNLVFLLHIAYNRLCKELRFPQKIKPLSEKFKWEIKINCDFSIIDEIQMEVKN
;
A
#
# COMPACT_ATOMS: atom_id res chain seq x y z
N MET A 1 22.39 -24.62 4.16
CA MET A 1 21.22 -23.98 4.78
C MET A 1 20.66 -23.00 3.76
N ASN A 2 19.51 -23.32 3.15
CA ASN A 2 18.83 -22.41 2.23
C ASN A 2 18.35 -21.18 3.02
N LYS A 3 19.11 -20.09 3.00
CA LYS A 3 18.61 -18.79 3.43
C LYS A 3 17.52 -18.41 2.43
N GLY A 4 16.25 -18.63 2.80
CA GLY A 4 15.13 -18.14 2.01
C GLY A 4 15.27 -16.62 1.85
N PHE A 5 15.16 -16.16 0.61
CA PHE A 5 15.34 -14.75 0.27
C PHE A 5 14.17 -13.95 0.82
N ASP A 6 14.46 -13.06 1.75
CA ASP A 6 13.43 -12.30 2.48
C ASP A 6 12.85 -11.11 1.67
N THR A 7 13.55 -10.65 0.63
CA THR A 7 13.11 -9.52 -0.19
C THR A 7 13.41 -9.74 -1.67
N LEU A 8 12.54 -9.23 -2.56
CA LEU A 8 12.70 -9.33 -4.01
C LEU A 8 13.50 -8.16 -4.62
N LEU A 9 13.74 -7.11 -3.85
CA LEU A 9 14.34 -5.87 -4.35
C LEU A 9 15.76 -6.10 -4.91
N GLU A 10 16.62 -6.78 -4.16
CA GLU A 10 18.02 -7.03 -4.52
C GLU A 10 18.18 -8.06 -5.66
N TYR A 11 17.07 -8.72 -6.03
CA TYR A 11 16.95 -9.67 -7.15
C TYR A 11 16.30 -9.05 -8.38
N SER A 12 15.96 -7.77 -8.32
CA SER A 12 15.28 -7.07 -9.40
C SER A 12 16.27 -6.24 -10.22
N PHE A 13 16.21 -6.41 -11.54
CA PHE A 13 16.99 -5.63 -12.50
C PHE A 13 16.11 -4.69 -13.33
N ILE A 14 14.78 -4.79 -13.20
CA ILE A 14 13.78 -4.06 -13.99
C ILE A 14 13.87 -2.52 -13.86
N HIS A 15 14.56 -2.03 -12.84
CA HIS A 15 14.80 -0.61 -12.60
C HIS A 15 16.00 -0.06 -13.40
N ILE A 16 16.76 -0.92 -14.06
CA ILE A 16 17.92 -0.54 -14.86
C ILE A 16 17.42 -0.23 -16.27
N PRO A 17 17.73 0.95 -16.85
CA PRO A 17 17.31 1.29 -18.20
C PRO A 17 17.76 0.26 -19.24
N GLY A 18 16.83 -0.13 -20.11
CA GLY A 18 17.06 -1.16 -21.12
C GLY A 18 16.75 -2.59 -20.65
N ILE A 19 16.65 -2.84 -19.34
CA ILE A 19 16.24 -4.16 -18.81
C ILE A 19 14.73 -4.17 -18.60
N LYS A 20 14.03 -4.97 -19.40
CA LYS A 20 12.59 -5.23 -19.29
C LYS A 20 12.35 -6.65 -18.76
N GLU A 21 11.11 -7.00 -18.46
CA GLU A 21 10.72 -8.30 -17.89
C GLU A 21 11.33 -9.51 -18.63
N LYS A 22 11.35 -9.49 -19.95
CA LYS A 22 11.95 -10.59 -20.75
C LYS A 22 13.47 -10.68 -20.57
N THR A 23 14.14 -9.53 -20.53
CA THR A 23 15.60 -9.44 -20.32
C THR A 23 15.96 -9.87 -18.90
N GLU A 24 15.22 -9.39 -17.91
CA GLU A 24 15.40 -9.76 -16.51
C GLU A 24 15.28 -11.28 -16.31
N LYS A 25 14.27 -11.92 -16.91
CA LYS A 25 14.11 -13.39 -16.85
C LYS A 25 15.30 -14.14 -17.46
N LYS A 26 15.80 -13.70 -18.62
CA LYS A 26 16.99 -14.29 -19.25
C LYS A 26 18.22 -14.18 -18.34
N ILE A 27 18.41 -13.04 -17.69
CA ILE A 27 19.49 -12.82 -16.72
C ILE A 27 19.38 -13.83 -15.57
N TRP A 28 18.21 -14.05 -15.02
CA TRP A 28 17.96 -15.05 -13.98
C TRP A 28 18.19 -16.49 -14.47
N GLU A 29 17.79 -16.83 -15.70
CA GLU A 29 18.01 -18.13 -16.34
C GLU A 29 19.51 -18.44 -16.51
N MET A 30 20.35 -17.42 -16.62
CA MET A 30 21.81 -17.52 -16.64
C MET A 30 22.43 -17.72 -15.25
N GLY A 31 21.62 -17.79 -14.19
CA GLY A 31 22.08 -17.91 -12.80
C GLY A 31 22.50 -16.59 -12.15
N ILE A 32 22.35 -15.47 -12.83
CA ILE A 32 22.65 -14.13 -12.30
C ILE A 32 21.39 -13.63 -11.58
N LEU A 33 21.34 -13.81 -10.26
CA LEU A 33 20.14 -13.58 -9.49
C LEU A 33 20.15 -12.26 -8.72
N THR A 34 21.32 -11.86 -8.22
CA THR A 34 21.49 -10.69 -7.35
C THR A 34 22.25 -9.55 -8.04
N TRP A 35 22.21 -8.37 -7.43
CA TRP A 35 23.07 -7.28 -7.84
C TRP A 35 24.56 -7.60 -7.69
N ASP A 36 24.95 -8.45 -6.72
CA ASP A 36 26.32 -8.91 -6.56
C ASP A 36 26.72 -9.84 -7.70
N ASP A 37 25.87 -10.83 -8.03
CA ASP A 37 26.11 -11.72 -9.17
C ASP A 37 26.25 -10.92 -10.48
N MET A 38 25.38 -9.91 -10.68
CA MET A 38 25.46 -9.06 -11.87
C MET A 38 26.77 -8.27 -11.92
N GLN A 39 27.24 -7.77 -10.80
CA GLN A 39 28.50 -7.02 -10.73
C GLN A 39 29.71 -7.89 -11.03
N GLU A 40 29.72 -9.13 -10.51
CA GLU A 40 30.79 -10.10 -10.76
C GLU A 40 30.83 -10.57 -12.23
N ASN A 41 29.65 -10.72 -12.84
CA ASN A 41 29.53 -11.26 -14.19
C ASN A 41 29.37 -10.19 -15.28
N ILE A 42 29.49 -8.91 -14.97
CA ILE A 42 29.14 -7.81 -15.89
C ILE A 42 29.92 -7.83 -17.22
N LEU A 43 31.10 -8.42 -17.23
CA LEU A 43 31.95 -8.54 -18.44
C LEU A 43 31.58 -9.73 -19.33
N ASN A 44 30.69 -10.65 -18.87
CA ASN A 44 30.25 -11.78 -19.68
C ASN A 44 29.48 -11.27 -20.92
N PRO A 45 29.95 -11.59 -22.15
CA PRO A 45 29.34 -11.09 -23.38
C PRO A 45 27.93 -11.65 -23.65
N GLU A 46 27.57 -12.78 -23.03
CA GLU A 46 26.27 -13.43 -23.18
C GLU A 46 25.15 -12.73 -22.44
N ILE A 47 25.46 -11.88 -21.43
CA ILE A 47 24.44 -11.10 -20.71
C ILE A 47 23.76 -10.15 -21.71
N PRO A 48 22.40 -10.21 -21.82
CA PRO A 48 21.67 -9.48 -22.84
C PRO A 48 21.45 -8.00 -22.45
N VAL A 49 22.55 -7.28 -22.24
CA VAL A 49 22.55 -5.83 -21.91
C VAL A 49 23.39 -5.05 -22.91
N TYR A 50 22.90 -3.91 -23.35
CA TYR A 50 23.59 -3.08 -24.36
C TYR A 50 24.71 -2.24 -23.77
N ASN A 51 24.51 -1.70 -22.56
CA ASN A 51 25.46 -0.78 -21.93
C ASN A 51 25.84 -1.30 -20.53
N ARG A 52 27.01 -1.94 -20.45
CA ARG A 52 27.52 -2.55 -19.22
C ARG A 52 27.90 -1.52 -18.16
N ASP A 53 28.44 -0.37 -18.58
CA ASP A 53 28.83 0.70 -17.65
C ASP A 53 27.58 1.33 -17.00
N LEU A 54 26.50 1.47 -17.78
CA LEU A 54 25.22 1.91 -17.25
C LEU A 54 24.68 0.91 -16.23
N VAL A 55 24.66 -0.38 -16.54
CA VAL A 55 24.20 -1.44 -15.61
C VAL A 55 25.03 -1.41 -14.34
N LYS A 56 26.36 -1.34 -14.44
CA LYS A 56 27.26 -1.24 -13.28
C LYS A 56 26.97 0.00 -12.43
N SER A 57 26.77 1.14 -13.05
CA SER A 57 26.42 2.39 -12.37
C SER A 57 25.10 2.27 -11.59
N TYR A 58 24.07 1.67 -12.20
CA TYR A 58 22.78 1.45 -11.54
C TYR A 58 22.86 0.46 -10.39
N ILE A 59 23.63 -0.63 -10.50
CA ILE A 59 23.86 -1.57 -9.42
C ILE A 59 24.53 -0.87 -8.22
N ILE A 60 25.58 -0.11 -8.47
CA ILE A 60 26.26 0.67 -7.42
C ILE A 60 25.31 1.68 -6.79
N GLY A 61 24.53 2.39 -7.63
CA GLY A 61 23.51 3.34 -7.18
C GLY A 61 22.45 2.68 -6.30
N SER A 62 21.97 1.48 -6.67
CA SER A 62 20.98 0.70 -5.93
C SER A 62 21.49 0.28 -4.55
N LYS A 63 22.73 -0.21 -4.48
CA LYS A 63 23.38 -0.58 -3.20
C LYS A 63 23.50 0.63 -2.27
N ARG A 64 24.01 1.75 -2.79
CA ARG A 64 24.11 3.01 -2.03
C ARG A 64 22.74 3.52 -1.59
N ALA A 65 21.72 3.39 -2.44
CA ALA A 65 20.36 3.79 -2.10
C ALA A 65 19.78 2.94 -0.97
N LEU A 66 20.09 1.64 -0.92
CA LEU A 66 19.70 0.79 0.21
C LEU A 66 20.43 1.16 1.50
N GLU A 67 21.74 1.35 1.45
CA GLU A 67 22.57 1.74 2.61
C GLU A 67 22.09 3.05 3.22
N ASN A 68 21.74 4.03 2.39
CA ASN A 68 21.30 5.36 2.81
C ASN A 68 19.78 5.50 2.96
N VAL A 69 19.02 4.39 2.83
CA VAL A 69 17.55 4.37 2.88
C VAL A 69 16.92 5.40 1.91
N ASN A 70 17.53 5.59 0.75
CA ASN A 70 17.07 6.54 -0.27
C ASN A 70 15.95 5.95 -1.12
N ILE A 71 14.71 6.06 -0.65
CA ILE A 71 13.54 5.57 -1.37
C ILE A 71 13.28 6.34 -2.68
N GLY A 72 13.76 7.58 -2.78
CA GLY A 72 13.65 8.42 -3.99
C GLY A 72 14.31 7.77 -5.19
N PHE A 73 15.48 7.16 -5.02
CA PHE A 73 16.15 6.42 -6.08
C PHE A 73 15.27 5.31 -6.66
N PHE A 74 14.65 4.50 -5.80
CA PHE A 74 13.77 3.41 -6.26
C PHE A 74 12.47 3.94 -6.87
N ARG A 75 11.91 5.01 -6.31
CA ARG A 75 10.72 5.65 -6.86
C ARG A 75 10.93 6.18 -8.28
N GLU A 76 12.10 6.71 -8.57
CA GLU A 76 12.44 7.31 -9.87
C GLU A 76 12.78 6.25 -10.93
N ASN A 77 13.37 5.14 -10.51
CA ASN A 77 13.92 4.16 -11.44
C ASN A 77 13.05 2.91 -11.62
N PHE A 78 12.27 2.50 -10.62
CA PHE A 78 11.36 1.37 -10.80
C PHE A 78 10.12 1.77 -11.60
N PRO A 79 9.65 0.92 -12.53
CA PRO A 79 8.32 1.07 -13.11
C PRO A 79 7.26 1.01 -12.00
N LYS A 80 6.31 1.94 -12.00
CA LYS A 80 5.26 2.03 -10.93
C LYS A 80 4.54 0.71 -10.70
N LYS A 81 4.28 -0.06 -11.76
CA LYS A 81 3.64 -1.39 -11.69
C LYS A 81 4.47 -2.44 -10.94
N GLU A 82 5.75 -2.18 -10.69
CA GLU A 82 6.68 -3.09 -10.00
C GLU A 82 7.05 -2.61 -8.59
N TYR A 83 6.46 -1.54 -8.07
CA TYR A 83 6.71 -1.03 -6.71
C TYR A 83 6.42 -2.05 -5.60
N TRP A 84 5.55 -3.02 -5.86
CA TRP A 84 5.24 -4.12 -4.94
C TRP A 84 6.48 -4.94 -4.55
N ARG A 85 7.52 -4.99 -5.41
CA ARG A 85 8.78 -5.70 -5.14
C ARG A 85 9.60 -5.02 -4.04
N ILE A 86 9.38 -3.72 -3.83
CA ILE A 86 10.12 -2.89 -2.87
C ILE A 86 9.57 -3.06 -1.45
N TYR A 87 8.28 -3.36 -1.32
CA TYR A 87 7.56 -3.41 -0.05
C TYR A 87 8.23 -4.27 1.03
N PRO A 88 8.64 -5.54 0.82
CA PRO A 88 9.17 -6.36 1.91
C PRO A 88 10.42 -5.78 2.56
N LYS A 89 11.25 -5.04 1.81
CA LYS A 89 12.47 -4.40 2.33
C LYS A 89 12.15 -3.24 3.29
N PHE A 90 11.04 -2.54 3.02
CA PHE A 90 10.66 -1.35 3.79
C PHE A 90 9.33 -1.51 4.55
N LYS A 91 8.92 -2.75 4.84
CA LYS A 91 7.64 -3.06 5.50
C LYS A 91 7.45 -2.31 6.83
N GLU A 92 8.51 -2.16 7.62
CA GLU A 92 8.47 -1.46 8.92
C GLU A 92 8.29 0.06 8.78
N ARG A 93 8.54 0.61 7.59
CA ARG A 93 8.31 2.01 7.24
C ARG A 93 7.22 2.16 6.17
N THR A 94 6.26 1.23 6.19
CA THR A 94 5.07 1.27 5.33
C THR A 94 3.87 1.73 6.12
N LEU A 95 3.23 2.79 5.65
CA LEU A 95 1.99 3.35 6.18
C LEU A 95 0.82 2.84 5.34
N PHE A 96 -0.10 2.12 5.95
CA PHE A 96 -1.39 1.80 5.36
C PHE A 96 -2.36 2.90 5.74
N LEU A 97 -3.07 3.45 4.77
CA LEU A 97 -3.84 4.67 4.94
C LEU A 97 -5.14 4.62 4.16
N ASP A 98 -6.19 5.14 4.78
CA ASP A 98 -7.52 5.33 4.21
C ASP A 98 -8.10 6.66 4.66
N VAL A 99 -8.79 7.38 3.77
CA VAL A 99 -9.32 8.73 4.01
C VAL A 99 -10.83 8.74 3.84
N GLU A 100 -11.53 9.24 4.87
CA GLU A 100 -12.95 9.55 4.81
C GLU A 100 -13.17 11.05 4.65
N THR A 101 -14.22 11.41 3.92
CA THR A 101 -14.56 12.81 3.63
C THR A 101 -16.04 13.09 3.92
N ASN A 102 -16.40 14.37 4.02
CA ASN A 102 -17.80 14.77 4.23
C ASN A 102 -18.64 14.78 2.94
N GLY A 103 -18.17 14.10 1.88
CA GLY A 103 -18.89 13.95 0.62
C GLY A 103 -17.98 13.47 -0.51
N LEU A 104 -18.50 13.34 -1.73
CA LEU A 104 -17.80 12.79 -2.88
C LEU A 104 -17.23 13.84 -3.86
N ALA A 105 -17.63 15.10 -3.72
CA ALA A 105 -17.20 16.19 -4.60
C ALA A 105 -15.80 16.70 -4.18
N LYS A 106 -14.77 16.29 -4.91
CA LYS A 106 -13.35 16.50 -4.58
C LYS A 106 -12.95 17.95 -4.27
N GLU A 107 -13.59 18.93 -4.87
CA GLU A 107 -13.20 20.33 -4.75
C GLU A 107 -13.81 21.04 -3.53
N LEU A 108 -14.94 20.53 -3.03
CA LEU A 108 -15.73 21.15 -1.98
C LEU A 108 -15.67 20.42 -0.64
N ASN A 109 -15.19 19.17 -0.65
CA ASN A 109 -15.24 18.33 0.54
C ASN A 109 -13.91 18.31 1.29
N GLU A 110 -14.02 18.15 2.60
CA GLU A 110 -12.91 18.09 3.53
C GLU A 110 -12.69 16.66 4.04
N ILE A 111 -11.48 16.38 4.45
CA ILE A 111 -11.16 15.17 5.19
C ILE A 111 -11.88 15.21 6.54
N THR A 112 -12.57 14.14 6.88
CA THR A 112 -13.23 13.96 8.19
C THR A 112 -12.42 13.10 9.12
N VAL A 113 -11.95 11.94 8.62
CA VAL A 113 -11.11 11.01 9.37
C VAL A 113 -10.04 10.44 8.43
N ILE A 114 -8.82 10.31 8.93
CA ILE A 114 -7.77 9.50 8.33
C ILE A 114 -7.54 8.28 9.23
N GLY A 115 -7.79 7.09 8.71
CA GLY A 115 -7.39 5.83 9.33
C GLY A 115 -5.98 5.44 8.89
N THR A 116 -5.13 5.05 9.84
CA THR A 116 -3.76 4.61 9.54
C THR A 116 -3.39 3.37 10.32
N LEU A 117 -2.57 2.52 9.69
CA LEU A 117 -1.86 1.44 10.36
C LEU A 117 -0.36 1.59 10.06
N TYR A 118 0.42 1.88 11.07
CA TYR A 118 1.85 2.11 10.95
C TYR A 118 2.61 1.43 12.10
N LYS A 119 3.66 0.66 11.78
CA LYS A 119 4.45 -0.11 12.77
C LYS A 119 3.54 -0.93 13.72
N GLY A 120 2.52 -1.57 13.15
CA GLY A 120 1.54 -2.40 13.88
C GLY A 120 0.55 -1.63 14.76
N LYS A 121 0.55 -0.30 14.75
CA LYS A 121 -0.34 0.54 15.56
C LYS A 121 -1.38 1.22 14.68
N PHE A 122 -2.65 1.03 14.99
CA PHE A 122 -3.74 1.81 14.41
C PHE A 122 -3.84 3.18 15.08
N ARG A 123 -4.01 4.20 14.26
CA ARG A 123 -4.37 5.55 14.70
C ARG A 123 -5.43 6.13 13.78
N SER A 124 -6.30 6.95 14.33
CA SER A 124 -7.26 7.75 13.56
C SER A 124 -7.03 9.22 13.83
N PHE A 125 -7.01 10.01 12.77
CA PHE A 125 -6.82 11.46 12.81
C PHE A 125 -8.10 12.12 12.35
N ILE A 126 -8.66 12.98 13.19
CA ILE A 126 -10.04 13.46 13.12
C ILE A 126 -10.03 14.96 12.90
N ASN A 127 -10.80 15.42 11.94
CA ASN A 127 -10.98 16.85 11.66
C ASN A 127 -11.52 17.57 12.91
N GLY A 128 -10.93 18.74 13.21
CA GLY A 128 -11.27 19.53 14.39
C GLY A 128 -10.69 18.99 15.71
N ILE A 129 -9.97 17.84 15.72
CA ILE A 129 -9.35 17.27 16.93
C ILE A 129 -7.84 17.15 16.76
N ASN A 130 -7.37 16.30 15.87
CA ASN A 130 -5.96 15.94 15.74
C ASN A 130 -5.53 15.60 14.30
N LEU A 131 -6.23 16.14 13.30
CA LEU A 131 -6.02 15.76 11.90
C LEU A 131 -4.57 15.98 11.45
N HIS A 132 -3.91 17.07 11.91
CA HIS A 132 -2.55 17.41 11.53
C HIS A 132 -1.49 16.49 12.14
N ASP A 133 -1.82 15.71 13.18
CA ASP A 133 -0.90 14.76 13.80
C ASP A 133 -0.57 13.55 12.88
N VAL A 134 -1.21 13.45 11.72
CA VAL A 134 -0.85 12.49 10.68
C VAL A 134 0.44 12.85 9.95
N ILE A 135 0.80 14.14 9.89
CA ILE A 135 1.94 14.65 9.12
C ILE A 135 3.26 13.94 9.49
N PRO A 136 3.64 13.81 10.77
CA PRO A 136 4.86 13.10 11.14
C PRO A 136 4.91 11.64 10.66
N LEU A 137 3.76 10.97 10.53
CA LEU A 137 3.71 9.60 10.00
C LEU A 137 3.98 9.57 8.49
N ILE A 138 3.43 10.55 7.77
CA ILE A 138 3.63 10.70 6.32
C ILE A 138 5.09 11.04 6.02
N GLU A 139 5.71 11.86 6.85
CA GLU A 139 7.13 12.24 6.70
C GLU A 139 8.09 11.09 7.06
N ASP A 140 7.76 10.26 8.07
CA ASP A 140 8.60 9.12 8.48
C ASP A 140 8.45 7.92 7.54
N CYS A 141 7.30 7.72 6.87
CA CYS A 141 7.09 6.54 6.05
C CYS A 141 7.86 6.60 4.72
N LEU A 142 8.18 5.42 4.17
CA LEU A 142 8.82 5.26 2.87
C LEU A 142 7.86 4.74 1.80
N ILE A 143 6.80 4.08 2.24
CA ILE A 143 5.74 3.55 1.36
C ILE A 143 4.40 3.92 1.98
N ILE A 144 3.49 4.43 1.17
CA ILE A 144 2.08 4.58 1.52
C ILE A 144 1.28 3.58 0.69
N VAL A 145 0.50 2.75 1.35
CA VAL A 145 -0.39 1.77 0.74
C VAL A 145 -1.83 2.21 0.90
N THR A 146 -2.54 2.28 -0.21
CA THR A 146 -3.96 2.67 -0.27
C THR A 146 -4.74 1.76 -1.23
N TYR A 147 -6.05 1.91 -1.27
CA TYR A 147 -6.89 1.34 -2.33
C TYR A 147 -7.56 2.45 -3.14
N ASN A 148 -7.17 2.63 -4.40
CA ASN A 148 -7.58 3.74 -5.27
C ASN A 148 -7.08 5.13 -4.78
N GLY A 149 -6.12 5.16 -3.88
CA GLY A 149 -5.68 6.37 -3.21
C GLY A 149 -4.92 7.35 -4.11
N ASN A 150 -4.32 6.89 -5.21
CA ASN A 150 -3.70 7.81 -6.17
C ASN A 150 -4.73 8.77 -6.81
N LEU A 151 -6.00 8.38 -6.86
CA LEU A 151 -7.08 9.20 -7.39
C LEU A 151 -7.93 9.87 -6.30
N PHE A 152 -7.82 9.44 -5.04
CA PHE A 152 -8.64 9.94 -3.94
C PHE A 152 -7.79 10.36 -2.73
N ASP A 153 -7.30 9.46 -1.91
CA ASP A 153 -6.65 9.74 -0.62
C ASP A 153 -5.46 10.70 -0.74
N ILE A 154 -4.55 10.41 -1.67
CA ILE A 154 -3.31 11.19 -1.83
C ILE A 154 -3.59 12.63 -2.26
N PRO A 155 -4.45 12.92 -3.26
CA PRO A 155 -4.82 14.29 -3.59
C PRO A 155 -5.50 15.07 -2.46
N TYR A 156 -6.33 14.39 -1.64
CA TYR A 156 -6.91 15.03 -0.46
C TYR A 156 -5.86 15.41 0.58
N ILE A 157 -4.93 14.49 0.88
CA ILE A 157 -3.81 14.73 1.80
C ILE A 157 -2.91 15.86 1.30
N GLU A 158 -2.50 15.82 0.03
CA GLU A 158 -1.65 16.85 -0.58
C GLU A 158 -2.28 18.24 -0.46
N ARG A 159 -3.55 18.35 -0.78
CA ARG A 159 -4.30 19.63 -0.68
C ARG A 159 -4.47 20.09 0.76
N THR A 160 -4.90 19.20 1.67
CA THR A 160 -5.23 19.55 3.05
C THR A 160 -4.00 19.99 3.83
N PHE A 161 -2.86 19.31 3.62
CA PHE A 161 -1.64 19.58 4.39
C PHE A 161 -0.58 20.36 3.60
N ASN A 162 -0.86 20.74 2.35
CA ASN A 162 0.08 21.40 1.45
C ASN A 162 1.40 20.62 1.26
N ILE A 163 1.30 19.27 1.18
CA ILE A 163 2.44 18.36 1.04
C ILE A 163 2.58 17.98 -0.43
N TRP A 164 3.42 18.71 -1.18
CA TRP A 164 3.64 18.45 -2.60
C TRP A 164 4.88 17.60 -2.88
N LYS A 165 5.85 17.58 -1.97
CA LYS A 165 7.07 16.80 -2.12
C LYS A 165 6.87 15.39 -1.55
N LYS A 166 6.76 14.41 -2.43
CA LYS A 166 6.63 12.99 -2.05
C LYS A 166 8.00 12.40 -1.71
N ASN A 167 8.22 12.10 -0.44
CA ASN A 167 9.40 11.33 0.00
C ASN A 167 9.08 9.85 0.20
N TYR A 168 8.02 9.35 -0.45
CA TYR A 168 7.53 7.99 -0.34
C TYR A 168 7.14 7.42 -1.70
N ILE A 169 7.02 6.11 -1.77
CA ILE A 169 6.39 5.38 -2.87
C ILE A 169 4.90 5.22 -2.55
N SER A 170 4.03 5.64 -3.47
CA SER A 170 2.60 5.36 -3.38
C SER A 170 2.29 4.03 -4.07
N LEU A 171 1.82 3.05 -3.29
CA LEU A 171 1.47 1.71 -3.72
C LEU A 171 -0.05 1.55 -3.66
N ASP A 172 -0.70 1.71 -4.80
CA ASP A 172 -2.16 1.65 -4.93
C ASP A 172 -2.60 0.24 -5.31
N LEU A 173 -3.29 -0.43 -4.39
CA LEU A 173 -3.70 -1.81 -4.54
C LEU A 173 -4.74 -2.03 -5.64
N ARG A 174 -5.54 -1.02 -5.99
CA ARG A 174 -6.51 -1.13 -7.09
C ARG A 174 -5.84 -1.53 -8.40
N TRP A 175 -4.69 -0.94 -8.72
CA TRP A 175 -3.96 -1.24 -9.95
C TRP A 175 -3.28 -2.60 -9.91
N ILE A 176 -2.80 -3.02 -8.74
CA ILE A 176 -2.21 -4.34 -8.54
C ILE A 176 -3.29 -5.42 -8.74
N PHE A 177 -4.45 -5.26 -8.10
CA PHE A 177 -5.56 -6.22 -8.25
C PHE A 177 -6.12 -6.24 -9.66
N LYS A 178 -6.19 -5.09 -10.35
CA LYS A 178 -6.55 -5.05 -11.77
C LYS A 178 -5.58 -5.88 -12.62
N ARG A 179 -4.27 -5.82 -12.37
CA ARG A 179 -3.27 -6.67 -13.04
C ARG A 179 -3.50 -8.16 -12.76
N LEU A 180 -3.92 -8.51 -11.55
CA LEU A 180 -4.25 -9.88 -11.14
C LEU A 180 -5.61 -10.38 -11.63
N GLY A 181 -6.32 -9.60 -12.46
CA GLY A 181 -7.63 -9.97 -13.04
C GLY A 181 -8.83 -9.66 -12.16
N TYR A 182 -8.67 -8.91 -11.07
CA TYR A 182 -9.76 -8.50 -10.19
C TYR A 182 -10.26 -7.09 -10.54
N SER A 183 -11.54 -6.82 -10.25
CA SER A 183 -12.15 -5.50 -10.48
C SER A 183 -13.15 -5.13 -9.40
N GLY A 184 -13.33 -3.82 -9.22
CA GLY A 184 -14.26 -3.25 -8.24
C GLY A 184 -13.58 -2.39 -7.19
N GLY A 185 -14.35 -1.96 -6.20
CA GLY A 185 -13.87 -1.25 -5.01
C GLY A 185 -13.28 -2.21 -3.97
N LEU A 186 -12.72 -1.64 -2.90
CA LEU A 186 -12.07 -2.39 -1.80
C LEU A 186 -12.94 -3.56 -1.32
N LYS A 187 -14.20 -3.32 -0.96
CA LYS A 187 -15.14 -4.35 -0.48
C LYS A 187 -15.44 -5.44 -1.51
N SER A 188 -15.48 -5.07 -2.80
CA SER A 188 -15.68 -6.04 -3.88
C SER A 188 -14.50 -7.00 -3.97
N ILE A 189 -13.27 -6.49 -3.85
CA ILE A 189 -12.07 -7.31 -3.85
C ILE A 189 -11.99 -8.21 -2.62
N GLU A 190 -12.31 -7.66 -1.45
CA GLU A 190 -12.40 -8.44 -0.20
C GLU A 190 -13.32 -9.64 -0.36
N LYS A 191 -14.54 -9.41 -0.86
CA LYS A 191 -15.52 -10.47 -1.10
C LYS A 191 -15.02 -11.51 -2.10
N GLN A 192 -14.41 -11.09 -3.22
CA GLN A 192 -13.84 -12.00 -4.23
C GLN A 192 -12.70 -12.86 -3.67
N LEU A 193 -12.02 -12.39 -2.62
CA LEU A 193 -10.90 -13.08 -1.97
C LEU A 193 -11.33 -13.84 -0.70
N GLY A 194 -12.60 -13.82 -0.33
CA GLY A 194 -13.11 -14.46 0.89
C GLY A 194 -12.70 -13.75 2.19
N ILE A 195 -12.34 -12.46 2.12
CA ILE A 195 -12.05 -11.64 3.30
C ILE A 195 -13.38 -11.12 3.82
N ASN A 196 -13.77 -11.59 5.00
CA ASN A 196 -15.04 -11.21 5.60
C ASN A 196 -14.84 -10.04 6.58
N ARG A 197 -15.68 -9.03 6.43
CA ARG A 197 -15.86 -7.98 7.45
C ARG A 197 -16.77 -8.48 8.57
N PRO A 198 -16.64 -7.92 9.77
CA PRO A 198 -17.62 -8.16 10.83
C PRO A 198 -19.04 -7.83 10.36
N ASP A 199 -20.04 -8.61 10.80
CA ASP A 199 -21.43 -8.50 10.31
C ASP A 199 -21.98 -7.09 10.45
N TYR A 200 -21.69 -6.41 11.54
CA TYR A 200 -22.12 -5.03 11.83
C TYR A 200 -21.52 -3.97 10.90
N LEU A 201 -20.51 -4.31 10.05
CA LEU A 201 -19.92 -3.41 9.06
C LEU A 201 -20.18 -3.83 7.60
N LYS A 202 -20.92 -4.90 7.37
CA LYS A 202 -21.16 -5.41 6.00
C LYS A 202 -21.81 -4.37 5.09
N ASP A 203 -22.78 -3.64 5.63
CA ASP A 203 -23.59 -2.67 4.88
C ASP A 203 -23.10 -1.23 5.01
N VAL A 204 -22.03 -0.99 5.79
CA VAL A 204 -21.40 0.32 5.90
C VAL A 204 -20.59 0.60 4.61
N ASN A 205 -20.80 1.74 3.99
CA ASN A 205 -20.11 2.19 2.78
C ASN A 205 -19.68 3.67 2.92
N GLY A 206 -19.05 4.24 1.90
CA GLY A 206 -18.60 5.64 1.93
C GLY A 206 -19.73 6.64 2.19
N TYR A 207 -20.95 6.37 1.70
CA TYR A 207 -22.09 7.22 2.01
C TYR A 207 -22.51 7.09 3.48
N THR A 208 -22.52 5.89 4.02
CA THR A 208 -22.74 5.66 5.46
C THR A 208 -21.69 6.38 6.31
N ALA A 209 -20.43 6.44 5.85
CA ALA A 209 -19.36 7.16 6.53
C ALA A 209 -19.64 8.69 6.60
N VAL A 210 -20.17 9.26 5.52
CA VAL A 210 -20.62 10.66 5.52
C VAL A 210 -21.73 10.89 6.54
N LEU A 211 -22.76 10.03 6.57
CA LEU A 211 -23.86 10.15 7.53
C LEU A 211 -23.40 9.96 8.98
N LEU A 212 -22.47 9.04 9.24
CA LEU A 212 -21.84 8.89 10.56
C LEU A 212 -21.12 10.17 11.00
N TRP A 213 -20.43 10.83 10.07
CA TRP A 213 -19.80 12.12 10.36
C TRP A 213 -20.82 13.22 10.71
N GLU A 214 -21.91 13.34 9.96
CA GLU A 214 -23.00 14.29 10.24
C GLU A 214 -23.65 14.02 11.61
N LYS A 215 -23.90 12.75 11.95
CA LYS A 215 -24.41 12.38 13.28
C LYS A 215 -23.41 12.76 14.40
N TYR A 216 -22.11 12.57 14.17
CA TYR A 216 -21.08 13.00 15.11
C TYR A 216 -21.11 14.52 15.32
N GLN A 217 -21.19 15.31 14.25
CA GLN A 217 -21.31 16.78 14.34
C GLN A 217 -22.59 17.22 15.07
N SER A 218 -23.66 16.44 14.99
CA SER A 218 -24.89 16.61 15.76
C SER A 218 -24.79 16.08 17.20
N ARG A 219 -23.56 15.95 17.74
CA ARG A 219 -23.24 15.50 19.11
C ARG A 219 -23.55 14.03 19.42
N ARG A 220 -23.77 13.19 18.45
CA ARG A 220 -23.87 11.72 18.62
C ARG A 220 -22.47 11.12 18.66
N LEU A 221 -21.79 11.20 19.80
CA LEU A 221 -20.37 10.84 19.96
C LEU A 221 -20.05 9.41 19.53
N ASN A 222 -20.98 8.47 19.71
CA ASN A 222 -20.80 7.09 19.29
C ASN A 222 -20.62 6.93 17.78
N ALA A 223 -21.19 7.82 16.96
CA ALA A 223 -21.04 7.80 15.51
C ALA A 223 -19.56 7.89 15.08
N LEU A 224 -18.77 8.72 15.77
CA LEU A 224 -17.34 8.81 15.53
C LEU A 224 -16.62 7.48 15.84
N ASN A 225 -16.98 6.78 16.91
CA ASN A 225 -16.36 5.50 17.22
C ASN A 225 -16.66 4.44 16.16
N VAL A 226 -17.90 4.41 15.64
CA VAL A 226 -18.28 3.53 14.52
C VAL A 226 -17.50 3.89 13.26
N LEU A 227 -17.36 5.17 12.92
CA LEU A 227 -16.57 5.63 11.79
C LEU A 227 -15.09 5.22 11.92
N ARG A 228 -14.49 5.42 13.10
CA ARG A 228 -13.12 4.97 13.39
C ARG A 228 -12.97 3.45 13.27
N ARG A 229 -13.99 2.69 13.70
CA ARG A 229 -14.00 1.23 13.56
C ARG A 229 -14.06 0.81 12.10
N TYR A 230 -14.83 1.52 11.30
CA TYR A 230 -14.88 1.33 9.85
C TYR A 230 -13.51 1.58 9.19
N CYS A 231 -12.86 2.72 9.45
CA CYS A 231 -11.50 3.01 8.97
C CYS A 231 -10.48 1.93 9.42
N LEU A 232 -10.61 1.41 10.66
CA LEU A 232 -9.73 0.33 11.14
C LEU A 232 -9.85 -0.92 10.26
N GLU A 233 -11.07 -1.32 9.90
CA GLU A 233 -11.25 -2.50 9.03
C GLU A 233 -10.67 -2.25 7.64
N ASP A 234 -10.84 -1.03 7.08
CA ASP A 234 -10.29 -0.69 5.78
C ASP A 234 -8.76 -0.80 5.79
N VAL A 235 -8.05 -0.16 6.71
CA VAL A 235 -6.57 -0.22 6.74
C VAL A 235 -6.02 -1.59 7.11
N LYS A 236 -6.71 -2.39 7.94
CA LYS A 236 -6.34 -3.79 8.21
C LYS A 236 -6.40 -4.63 6.94
N ASN A 237 -7.47 -4.46 6.18
CA ASN A 237 -7.68 -5.23 4.97
C ASN A 237 -6.68 -4.85 3.88
N LEU A 238 -6.18 -3.60 3.84
CA LEU A 238 -5.06 -3.23 2.96
C LEU A 238 -3.82 -4.09 3.21
N VAL A 239 -3.51 -4.45 4.47
CA VAL A 239 -2.38 -5.34 4.79
C VAL A 239 -2.58 -6.73 4.20
N PHE A 240 -3.77 -7.33 4.45
CA PHE A 240 -4.11 -8.65 3.89
C PHE A 240 -4.02 -8.65 2.37
N LEU A 241 -4.62 -7.65 1.75
CA LEU A 241 -4.65 -7.50 0.30
C LEU A 241 -3.25 -7.36 -0.28
N LEU A 242 -2.40 -6.54 0.32
CA LEU A 242 -1.01 -6.39 -0.15
C LEU A 242 -0.25 -7.71 -0.09
N HIS A 243 -0.39 -8.47 1.01
CA HIS A 243 0.31 -9.74 1.16
C HIS A 243 -0.19 -10.81 0.18
N ILE A 244 -1.51 -10.90 -0.03
CA ILE A 244 -2.10 -11.79 -1.04
C ILE A 244 -1.57 -11.40 -2.44
N ALA A 245 -1.62 -10.12 -2.76
CA ALA A 245 -1.16 -9.62 -4.05
C ALA A 245 0.33 -9.91 -4.28
N TYR A 246 1.18 -9.61 -3.29
CA TYR A 246 2.62 -9.92 -3.33
C TYR A 246 2.87 -11.41 -3.59
N ASN A 247 2.24 -12.28 -2.81
CA ASN A 247 2.42 -13.73 -2.93
C ASN A 247 2.00 -14.25 -4.32
N ARG A 248 0.91 -13.71 -4.88
CA ARG A 248 0.46 -14.08 -6.24
C ARG A 248 1.40 -13.57 -7.31
N LEU A 249 1.83 -12.31 -7.23
CA LEU A 249 2.77 -11.73 -8.18
C LEU A 249 4.14 -12.43 -8.14
N CYS A 250 4.63 -12.85 -6.98
CA CYS A 250 5.84 -13.66 -6.87
C CYS A 250 5.71 -15.01 -7.64
N LYS A 251 4.53 -15.65 -7.57
CA LYS A 251 4.28 -16.88 -8.35
C LYS A 251 4.26 -16.62 -9.87
N GLU A 252 3.63 -15.53 -10.30
CA GLU A 252 3.59 -15.13 -11.71
C GLU A 252 4.97 -14.75 -12.26
N LEU A 253 5.82 -14.18 -11.42
CA LEU A 253 7.16 -13.75 -11.79
C LEU A 253 8.04 -14.92 -12.24
N ARG A 254 7.77 -16.15 -11.73
CA ARG A 254 8.54 -17.36 -12.01
C ARG A 254 10.05 -17.18 -11.73
N PHE A 255 10.34 -16.50 -10.62
CA PHE A 255 11.72 -16.36 -10.18
C PHE A 255 12.34 -17.73 -9.89
N PRO A 256 13.60 -18.01 -10.29
CA PRO A 256 14.19 -19.37 -10.24
C PRO A 256 14.31 -19.95 -8.83
N GLN A 257 14.28 -19.12 -7.81
CA GLN A 257 14.40 -19.54 -6.42
C GLN A 257 13.12 -19.27 -5.64
N LYS A 258 12.95 -19.99 -4.54
CA LYS A 258 11.77 -19.84 -3.68
C LYS A 258 11.83 -18.54 -2.88
N ILE A 259 10.95 -17.61 -3.21
CA ILE A 259 10.72 -16.41 -2.41
C ILE A 259 9.83 -16.79 -1.21
N LYS A 260 10.21 -16.35 -0.01
CA LYS A 260 9.41 -16.57 1.19
C LYS A 260 8.10 -15.79 1.08
N PRO A 261 6.95 -16.45 1.16
CA PRO A 261 5.68 -15.75 1.09
C PRO A 261 5.47 -14.85 2.32
N LEU A 262 4.79 -13.74 2.12
CA LEU A 262 4.34 -12.90 3.22
C LEU A 262 3.17 -13.58 3.94
N SER A 263 3.09 -13.40 5.27
CA SER A 263 2.00 -13.97 6.07
C SER A 263 0.66 -13.37 5.68
N GLU A 264 -0.33 -14.21 5.43
CA GLU A 264 -1.72 -13.82 5.21
C GLU A 264 -2.56 -13.98 6.49
N LYS A 265 -1.89 -14.23 7.63
CA LYS A 265 -2.54 -14.38 8.94
C LYS A 265 -2.00 -13.33 9.90
N PHE A 266 -2.90 -12.53 10.43
CA PHE A 266 -2.58 -11.48 11.39
C PHE A 266 -3.47 -11.62 12.62
N LYS A 267 -2.89 -11.36 13.78
CA LYS A 267 -3.65 -11.20 15.04
C LYS A 267 -3.66 -9.71 15.38
N TRP A 268 -4.85 -9.15 15.40
CA TRP A 268 -5.03 -7.73 15.70
C TRP A 268 -5.66 -7.61 17.10
N GLU A 269 -4.95 -6.96 18.03
CA GLU A 269 -5.44 -6.70 19.40
C GLU A 269 -6.03 -5.28 19.54
N ILE A 270 -6.49 -4.72 18.41
CA ILE A 270 -7.01 -3.35 18.38
C ILE A 270 -8.52 -3.41 18.67
N LYS A 271 -8.93 -2.80 19.78
CA LYS A 271 -10.34 -2.70 20.18
C LYS A 271 -10.77 -1.25 20.14
N ILE A 272 -11.88 -0.98 19.46
CA ILE A 272 -12.61 0.27 19.51
C ILE A 272 -14.01 -0.09 19.98
N ASN A 273 -14.36 0.35 21.19
CA ASN A 273 -15.69 0.12 21.74
C ASN A 273 -16.68 1.07 21.06
N CYS A 274 -17.70 0.50 20.44
CA CYS A 274 -18.76 1.26 19.77
C CYS A 274 -20.07 0.49 19.84
N ASP A 275 -21.16 1.23 19.88
CA ASP A 275 -22.52 0.72 19.74
C ASP A 275 -22.92 0.88 18.26
N PHE A 276 -23.21 -0.24 17.62
CA PHE A 276 -23.54 -0.30 16.19
C PHE A 276 -25.02 -0.01 15.88
N SER A 277 -25.89 0.15 16.87
CA SER A 277 -27.32 0.49 16.67
C SER A 277 -27.52 1.75 15.82
N ILE A 278 -26.56 2.66 15.83
CA ILE A 278 -26.59 3.88 15.01
C ILE A 278 -26.54 3.57 13.50
N ILE A 279 -26.01 2.42 13.10
CA ILE A 279 -26.01 1.98 11.69
C ILE A 279 -27.46 1.64 11.27
N ASP A 280 -28.19 0.95 12.14
CA ASP A 280 -29.60 0.61 11.88
C ASP A 280 -30.45 1.87 11.78
N GLU A 281 -30.23 2.86 12.66
CA GLU A 281 -30.87 4.19 12.59
C GLU A 281 -30.63 4.84 11.22
N ILE A 282 -29.36 4.91 10.76
CA ILE A 282 -28.99 5.49 9.49
C ILE A 282 -29.64 4.73 8.31
N GLN A 283 -29.67 3.42 8.36
CA GLN A 283 -30.28 2.61 7.30
C GLN A 283 -31.79 2.82 7.19
N MET A 284 -32.48 3.05 8.33
CA MET A 284 -33.90 3.38 8.34
C MET A 284 -34.15 4.76 7.75
N GLU A 285 -33.32 5.76 8.06
CA GLU A 285 -33.44 7.11 7.52
C GLU A 285 -33.21 7.17 6.00
N VAL A 286 -32.31 6.35 5.47
CA VAL A 286 -32.01 6.30 4.01
C VAL A 286 -33.10 5.59 3.22
N LYS A 287 -33.91 4.72 3.84
CA LYS A 287 -35.01 4.01 3.19
C LYS A 287 -36.32 4.80 3.14
N ASN A 288 -36.46 5.82 3.95
CA ASN A 288 -37.63 6.74 4.01
C ASN A 288 -37.37 7.99 3.16
#